data_401b0b6e88c4e9378767a8a6a1de57b8
#
_entry.id   401b0b6e88c4e9378767a8a6a1de57b8
#
_cell.length_a   1.000
_cell.length_b   1.000
_cell.length_c   1.000
_cell.angle_alpha   90.00
_cell.angle_beta   90.00
_cell.angle_gamma   90.00
#
_symmetry.space_group_name_H-M   'P 1'
#
loop_
_entity.id
_entity.type
_entity.pdbx_description
1 polymer ?
#
loop_
_entity_poly.entity_id
_entity_poly.type
_entity_poly.pdbx_seq_one_letter_code
_entity_poly.pdbx_strand_id
1 'polypeptide(L)'
;MPDGHPREMITTVLDGFKQLSPEGCEVVYSRGANIVDLVPDPEGEFYPDGQPRPKIGVSAKLDRALLDEAVENARQSDLIVAVVGDVIQAIGEGCSTATLELLGGQNALIDALSNVARETGKPFVVVLVSSKPQVLPASVIGTNGVIVDETPAEGT
;
A
#
# COMPACT_ATOMS: atom_id res chain seq x y z
N MET A 1 -18.68 8.34 -2.85
CA MET A 1 -18.64 9.79 -2.55
C MET A 1 -17.32 10.31 -3.05
N PRO A 2 -17.22 11.44 -3.73
CA PRO A 2 -15.92 12.04 -3.96
C PRO A 2 -15.36 12.40 -2.59
N ASP A 3 -14.12 12.02 -2.35
CA ASP A 3 -13.41 12.35 -1.12
C ASP A 3 -13.44 13.87 -0.97
N GLY A 4 -14.19 14.34 0.02
CA GLY A 4 -14.44 15.76 0.18
C GLY A 4 -13.24 16.56 0.69
N HIS A 5 -12.07 15.91 0.86
CA HIS A 5 -10.87 16.57 1.35
C HIS A 5 -9.98 17.01 0.18
N PRO A 6 -9.69 18.32 0.06
CA PRO A 6 -8.71 18.81 -0.90
C PRO A 6 -7.34 18.11 -0.69
N ARG A 7 -6.62 17.80 -1.78
CA ARG A 7 -5.32 17.10 -1.74
C ARG A 7 -4.30 17.82 -0.84
N GLU A 8 -4.36 19.14 -0.78
CA GLU A 8 -3.49 19.97 0.08
C GLU A 8 -3.73 19.78 1.58
N MET A 9 -4.85 19.19 1.98
CA MET A 9 -5.16 18.87 3.37
C MET A 9 -4.67 17.48 3.79
N ILE A 10 -4.18 16.68 2.84
CA ILE A 10 -3.74 15.31 3.06
C ILE A 10 -2.23 15.28 3.09
N THR A 11 -1.64 14.89 4.22
CA THR A 11 -0.21 14.62 4.35
C THR A 11 0.02 13.12 4.25
N THR A 12 0.73 12.68 3.20
CA THR A 12 1.10 11.27 3.06
C THR A 12 2.35 10.94 3.87
N VAL A 13 2.60 9.65 4.11
CA VAL A 13 3.86 9.20 4.72
C VAL A 13 5.07 9.70 3.92
N LEU A 14 4.99 9.68 2.58
CA LEU A 14 6.04 10.23 1.71
C LEU A 14 6.24 11.73 1.92
N ASP A 15 5.16 12.51 2.05
CA ASP A 15 5.25 13.95 2.32
C ASP A 15 5.91 14.20 3.68
N GLY A 16 5.56 13.40 4.70
CA GLY A 16 6.18 13.45 6.02
C GLY A 16 7.69 13.17 5.97
N PHE A 17 8.11 12.13 5.26
CA PHE A 17 9.53 11.84 5.06
C PHE A 17 10.25 13.00 4.37
N LYS A 18 9.70 13.55 3.30
CA LYS A 18 10.31 14.68 2.56
C LYS A 18 10.42 15.95 3.39
N GLN A 19 9.47 16.19 4.31
CA GLN A 19 9.45 17.40 5.14
C GLN A 19 10.35 17.28 6.37
N LEU A 20 10.46 16.08 6.95
CA LEU A 20 11.09 15.85 8.25
C LEU A 20 12.46 15.19 8.16
N SER A 21 12.88 14.76 6.98
CA SER A 21 14.21 14.17 6.80
C SER A 21 15.31 15.17 7.14
N PRO A 22 16.35 14.73 7.86
CA PRO A 22 17.51 15.59 8.19
C PRO A 22 18.18 16.14 6.93
N GLU A 23 18.89 17.26 7.09
CA GLU A 23 19.71 17.82 6.01
C GLU A 23 20.73 16.79 5.50
N GLY A 24 20.86 16.65 4.18
CA GLY A 24 21.71 15.67 3.54
C GLY A 24 21.07 14.30 3.31
N CYS A 25 19.84 14.05 3.76
CA CYS A 25 19.08 12.86 3.42
C CYS A 25 18.31 13.05 2.11
N GLU A 26 18.45 12.09 1.20
CA GLU A 26 17.63 12.01 -0.01
C GLU A 26 16.52 10.97 0.15
N VAL A 27 15.28 11.35 -0.15
CA VAL A 27 14.14 10.44 -0.13
C VAL A 27 13.83 10.00 -1.55
N VAL A 28 14.18 8.76 -1.87
CA VAL A 28 13.87 8.11 -3.15
C VAL A 28 12.55 7.37 -3.03
N TYR A 29 11.66 7.57 -4.00
CA TYR A 29 10.34 6.92 -4.02
C TYR A 29 10.20 6.01 -5.23
N SER A 30 9.68 4.82 -5.01
CA SER A 30 9.16 3.93 -6.04
C SER A 30 7.82 3.35 -5.59
N ARG A 31 6.92 3.11 -6.54
CA ARG A 31 5.59 2.59 -6.25
C ARG A 31 5.61 1.16 -5.73
N GLY A 32 6.50 0.33 -6.24
CA GLY A 32 6.75 -1.05 -5.83
C GLY A 32 5.64 -2.05 -6.16
N ALA A 33 4.38 -1.73 -5.90
CA ALA A 33 3.24 -2.61 -6.17
C ALA A 33 1.96 -1.85 -6.50
N ASN A 34 1.10 -2.48 -7.30
CA ASN A 34 -0.31 -2.11 -7.42
C ASN A 34 -1.12 -2.90 -6.38
N ILE A 35 -2.15 -2.27 -5.80
CA ILE A 35 -2.99 -2.85 -4.74
C ILE A 35 -4.27 -3.43 -5.33
N VAL A 36 -5.00 -2.62 -6.11
CA VAL A 36 -6.25 -3.01 -6.76
C VAL A 36 -6.28 -2.57 -8.22
N ASP A 37 -6.96 -3.36 -9.04
CA ASP A 37 -7.39 -3.00 -10.40
C ASP A 37 -8.89 -2.70 -10.39
N LEU A 38 -9.31 -1.64 -11.05
CA LEU A 38 -10.72 -1.30 -11.19
C LEU A 38 -11.29 -1.98 -12.42
N VAL A 39 -12.21 -2.92 -12.22
CA VAL A 39 -12.87 -3.68 -13.30
C VAL A 39 -14.38 -3.37 -13.33
N PRO A 40 -15.04 -3.57 -14.49
CA PRO A 40 -16.49 -3.49 -14.56
C PRO A 40 -17.14 -4.45 -13.57
N ASP A 41 -18.29 -4.04 -13.00
CA ASP A 41 -19.08 -4.90 -12.11
C ASP A 41 -19.58 -6.13 -12.90
N PRO A 42 -19.35 -7.37 -12.42
CA PRO A 42 -19.80 -8.60 -13.11
C PRO A 42 -21.34 -8.72 -13.16
N GLU A 43 -22.08 -7.99 -12.33
CA GLU A 43 -23.54 -7.94 -12.37
C GLU A 43 -24.09 -7.03 -13.49
N GLY A 44 -23.21 -6.38 -14.28
CA GLY A 44 -23.58 -5.53 -15.41
C GLY A 44 -23.25 -4.06 -15.24
N GLU A 45 -23.49 -3.30 -16.30
CA GLU A 45 -23.14 -1.85 -16.34
C GLU A 45 -24.14 -0.97 -15.59
N PHE A 46 -25.37 -1.45 -15.37
CA PHE A 46 -26.44 -0.67 -14.78
C PHE A 46 -27.18 -1.43 -13.68
N TYR A 47 -27.64 -0.71 -12.68
CA TYR A 47 -28.60 -1.19 -11.70
C TYR A 47 -30.00 -1.36 -12.34
N PRO A 48 -30.93 -2.11 -11.71
CA PRO A 48 -32.30 -2.28 -12.22
C PRO A 48 -33.07 -0.97 -12.40
N ASP A 49 -32.69 0.09 -11.70
CA ASP A 49 -33.26 1.43 -11.78
C ASP A 49 -32.63 2.30 -12.89
N GLY A 50 -31.68 1.74 -13.66
CA GLY A 50 -31.02 2.42 -14.76
C GLY A 50 -29.80 3.29 -14.35
N GLN A 51 -29.41 3.32 -13.08
CA GLN A 51 -28.20 4.02 -12.67
C GLN A 51 -26.95 3.20 -13.04
N PRO A 52 -25.84 3.86 -13.46
CA PRO A 52 -24.62 3.16 -13.79
C PRO A 52 -23.99 2.54 -12.53
N ARG A 53 -23.54 1.31 -12.63
CA ARG A 53 -22.78 0.64 -11.57
C ARG A 53 -21.35 1.17 -11.55
N PRO A 54 -20.78 1.45 -10.35
CA PRO A 54 -19.38 1.80 -10.24
C PRO A 54 -18.49 0.58 -10.59
N LYS A 55 -17.28 0.85 -11.01
CA LYS A 55 -16.26 -0.21 -11.12
C LYS A 55 -15.94 -0.77 -9.73
N ILE A 56 -15.71 -2.08 -9.67
CA ILE A 56 -15.29 -2.76 -8.46
C ILE A 56 -13.76 -2.91 -8.42
N GLY A 57 -13.21 -2.87 -7.20
CA GLY A 57 -11.80 -3.15 -6.96
C GLY A 57 -11.54 -4.65 -6.84
N VAL A 58 -10.63 -5.18 -7.64
CA VAL A 58 -10.11 -6.54 -7.50
C VAL A 58 -8.63 -6.49 -7.14
N SER A 59 -8.13 -7.52 -6.44
CA SER A 59 -6.69 -7.60 -6.11
C SER A 59 -5.85 -7.52 -7.39
N ALA A 60 -4.95 -6.53 -7.46
CA ALA A 60 -4.13 -6.32 -8.64
C ALA A 60 -3.15 -7.49 -8.86
N LYS A 61 -2.80 -7.72 -10.13
CA LYS A 61 -1.72 -8.66 -10.45
C LYS A 61 -0.37 -8.06 -10.10
N LEU A 62 0.59 -8.95 -9.79
CA LEU A 62 1.98 -8.54 -9.57
C LEU A 62 2.55 -7.89 -10.84
N ASP A 63 2.99 -6.64 -10.70
CA ASP A 63 3.74 -5.92 -11.72
C ASP A 63 5.23 -6.07 -11.43
N ARG A 64 5.91 -6.83 -12.30
CA ARG A 64 7.34 -7.11 -12.15
C ARG A 64 8.20 -5.87 -12.33
N ALA A 65 7.82 -4.97 -13.23
CA ALA A 65 8.62 -3.77 -13.49
C ALA A 65 8.62 -2.84 -12.27
N LEU A 66 7.47 -2.65 -11.62
CA LEU A 66 7.37 -1.87 -10.38
C LEU A 66 8.16 -2.50 -9.23
N LEU A 67 8.10 -3.84 -9.13
CA LEU A 67 8.84 -4.56 -8.10
C LEU A 67 10.35 -4.45 -8.31
N ASP A 68 10.82 -4.64 -9.54
CA ASP A 68 12.25 -4.58 -9.88
C ASP A 68 12.82 -3.19 -9.66
N GLU A 69 12.08 -2.12 -10.00
CA GLU A 69 12.45 -0.73 -9.70
C GLU A 69 12.61 -0.51 -8.19
N ALA A 70 11.65 -0.98 -7.38
CA ALA A 70 11.71 -0.84 -5.94
C ALA A 70 12.91 -1.60 -5.33
N VAL A 71 13.19 -2.79 -5.81
CA VAL A 71 14.35 -3.61 -5.39
C VAL A 71 15.67 -2.90 -5.73
N GLU A 72 15.78 -2.32 -6.93
CA GLU A 72 16.99 -1.60 -7.34
C GLU A 72 17.22 -0.35 -6.48
N ASN A 73 16.17 0.45 -6.23
CA ASN A 73 16.25 1.60 -5.36
C ASN A 73 16.62 1.21 -3.92
N ALA A 74 16.06 0.11 -3.41
CA ALA A 74 16.40 -0.41 -2.08
C ALA A 74 17.86 -0.85 -1.97
N ARG A 75 18.43 -1.43 -3.04
CA ARG A 75 19.86 -1.80 -3.07
C ARG A 75 20.80 -0.59 -3.00
N GLN A 76 20.35 0.57 -3.46
CA GLN A 76 21.13 1.80 -3.47
C GLN A 76 20.91 2.67 -2.22
N SER A 77 19.83 2.46 -1.48
CA SER A 77 19.46 3.25 -0.28
C SER A 77 20.14 2.72 0.99
N ASP A 78 20.30 3.57 2.01
CA ASP A 78 20.85 3.20 3.31
C ASP A 78 19.78 2.70 4.30
N LEU A 79 18.53 3.09 4.07
CA LEU A 79 17.35 2.67 4.84
C LEU A 79 16.23 2.32 3.87
N ILE A 80 15.54 1.22 4.11
CA ILE A 80 14.40 0.77 3.32
C ILE A 80 13.12 0.96 4.14
N VAL A 81 12.13 1.62 3.56
CA VAL A 81 10.80 1.78 4.17
C VAL A 81 9.74 1.33 3.18
N ALA A 82 8.99 0.28 3.52
CA ALA A 82 7.82 -0.14 2.76
C ALA A 82 6.54 0.40 3.41
N VAL A 83 5.80 1.21 2.68
CA VAL A 83 4.47 1.67 3.09
C VAL A 83 3.44 0.81 2.39
N VAL A 84 2.68 0.04 3.14
CA VAL A 84 1.70 -0.93 2.66
C VAL A 84 0.39 -0.81 3.43
N GLY A 85 -0.66 -1.42 2.93
CA GLY A 85 -1.93 -1.41 3.65
C GLY A 85 -3.15 -1.48 2.75
N ASP A 86 -4.24 -0.94 3.26
CA ASP A 86 -5.52 -0.93 2.57
C ASP A 86 -5.69 0.27 1.62
N VAL A 87 -6.73 0.15 0.81
CA VAL A 87 -7.25 1.22 -0.05
C VAL A 87 -8.75 1.36 0.18
N ILE A 88 -9.28 2.52 -0.08
CA ILE A 88 -10.71 2.84 0.15
C ILE A 88 -11.65 1.85 -0.54
N GLN A 89 -11.27 1.28 -1.67
CA GLN A 89 -12.05 0.29 -2.41
C GLN A 89 -12.16 -1.06 -1.69
N ALA A 90 -11.36 -1.29 -0.65
CA ALA A 90 -11.33 -2.53 0.13
C ALA A 90 -11.80 -2.34 1.58
N ILE A 91 -12.33 -1.16 1.93
CA ILE A 91 -12.74 -0.78 3.28
C ILE A 91 -14.15 -0.17 3.25
N GLY A 92 -14.91 -0.37 4.33
CA GLY A 92 -16.21 0.24 4.54
C GLY A 92 -17.39 -0.64 4.15
N GLU A 93 -18.58 -0.06 4.22
CA GLU A 93 -19.83 -0.74 3.92
C GLU A 93 -19.91 -1.14 2.44
N GLY A 94 -20.24 -2.38 2.18
CA GLY A 94 -20.31 -2.95 0.82
C GLY A 94 -18.94 -3.31 0.23
N CYS A 95 -17.84 -3.10 0.95
CA CYS A 95 -16.50 -3.45 0.53
C CYS A 95 -15.96 -4.59 1.38
N SER A 96 -15.91 -5.80 0.82
CA SER A 96 -15.40 -6.98 1.52
C SER A 96 -14.18 -7.54 0.80
N THR A 97 -13.21 -8.01 1.59
CA THR A 97 -12.11 -8.82 1.09
C THR A 97 -12.27 -10.26 1.58
N ALA A 98 -12.01 -11.24 0.72
CA ALA A 98 -12.09 -12.65 1.08
C ALA A 98 -10.97 -13.11 2.04
N THR A 99 -9.99 -12.27 2.25
CA THR A 99 -8.81 -12.54 3.09
C THR A 99 -8.42 -11.29 3.88
N LEU A 100 -7.69 -11.49 4.97
CA LEU A 100 -7.02 -10.44 5.72
C LEU A 100 -5.58 -10.18 5.23
N GLU A 101 -5.12 -10.88 4.20
CA GLU A 101 -3.83 -10.61 3.60
C GLU A 101 -3.85 -9.31 2.81
N LEU A 102 -2.67 -8.70 2.66
CA LEU A 102 -2.49 -7.52 1.84
C LEU A 102 -2.86 -7.82 0.38
N LEU A 103 -3.60 -6.92 -0.25
CA LEU A 103 -4.01 -7.06 -1.64
C LEU A 103 -2.88 -6.75 -2.62
N GLY A 104 -3.02 -7.26 -3.82
CA GLY A 104 -2.12 -6.96 -4.94
C GLY A 104 -0.72 -7.53 -4.76
N GLY A 105 0.26 -6.76 -5.22
CA GLY A 105 1.68 -7.14 -5.17
C GLY A 105 2.37 -6.85 -3.84
N GLN A 106 1.68 -6.41 -2.80
CA GLN A 106 2.28 -5.90 -1.56
C GLN A 106 3.07 -6.97 -0.79
N ASN A 107 2.55 -8.19 -0.69
CA ASN A 107 3.27 -9.28 -0.02
C ASN A 107 4.58 -9.62 -0.76
N ALA A 108 4.56 -9.66 -2.09
CA ALA A 108 5.76 -9.89 -2.90
C ALA A 108 6.77 -8.73 -2.76
N LEU A 109 6.29 -7.50 -2.62
CA LEU A 109 7.14 -6.33 -2.36
C LEU A 109 7.85 -6.46 -1.02
N ILE A 110 7.13 -6.78 0.07
CA ILE A 110 7.71 -6.97 1.40
C ILE A 110 8.76 -8.10 1.37
N ASP A 111 8.44 -9.24 0.75
CA ASP A 111 9.36 -10.38 0.64
C ASP A 111 10.65 -9.99 -0.10
N ALA A 112 10.52 -9.28 -1.22
CA ALA A 112 11.67 -8.86 -2.01
C ALA A 112 12.55 -7.84 -1.26
N LEU A 113 11.94 -6.84 -0.61
CA LEU A 113 12.68 -5.83 0.16
C LEU A 113 13.31 -6.43 1.42
N SER A 114 12.66 -7.38 2.09
CA SER A 114 13.23 -8.14 3.21
C SER A 114 14.46 -8.94 2.77
N ASN A 115 14.43 -9.52 1.57
CA ASN A 115 15.60 -10.21 1.01
C ASN A 115 16.76 -9.25 0.77
N VAL A 116 16.49 -8.07 0.16
CA VAL A 116 17.51 -7.02 -0.05
C VAL A 116 18.12 -6.59 1.29
N ALA A 117 17.28 -6.30 2.28
CA ALA A 117 17.73 -5.88 3.60
C ALA A 117 18.66 -6.92 4.24
N ARG A 118 18.30 -8.20 4.16
CA ARG A 118 19.09 -9.31 4.70
C ARG A 118 20.41 -9.50 3.95
N GLU A 119 20.40 -9.41 2.62
CA GLU A 119 21.61 -9.54 1.78
C GLU A 119 22.59 -8.38 1.99
N THR A 120 22.09 -7.18 2.23
CA THR A 120 22.89 -5.96 2.32
C THR A 120 23.19 -5.50 3.75
N GLY A 121 22.52 -6.08 4.74
CA GLY A 121 22.61 -5.66 6.15
C GLY A 121 21.93 -4.31 6.45
N LYS A 122 21.09 -3.83 5.54
CA LYS A 122 20.42 -2.52 5.67
C LYS A 122 19.19 -2.61 6.56
N PRO A 123 18.89 -1.56 7.33
CA PRO A 123 17.65 -1.51 8.10
C PRO A 123 16.43 -1.47 7.18
N PHE A 124 15.40 -2.22 7.57
CA PHE A 124 14.13 -2.31 6.86
C PHE A 124 12.96 -2.12 7.82
N VAL A 125 12.10 -1.16 7.52
CA VAL A 125 10.90 -0.84 8.31
C VAL A 125 9.67 -0.99 7.43
N VAL A 126 8.64 -1.61 7.96
CA VAL A 126 7.31 -1.68 7.32
C VAL A 126 6.38 -0.70 8.03
N VAL A 127 5.72 0.16 7.27
CA VAL A 127 4.65 1.04 7.74
C VAL A 127 3.34 0.48 7.20
N LEU A 128 2.51 -0.04 8.09
CA LEU A 128 1.19 -0.57 7.76
C LEU A 128 0.12 0.51 8.02
N VAL A 129 -0.50 0.98 6.94
CA VAL A 129 -1.65 1.91 7.00
C VAL A 129 -2.92 1.11 6.74
N SER A 130 -3.70 0.86 7.78
CA SER A 130 -4.89 0.01 7.66
C SER A 130 -5.95 0.37 8.68
N SER A 131 -7.21 0.25 8.30
CA SER A 131 -8.38 0.41 9.17
C SER A 131 -8.92 -0.91 9.72
N LYS A 132 -8.25 -2.02 9.42
CA LYS A 132 -8.63 -3.37 9.88
C LYS A 132 -7.37 -4.21 10.14
N PRO A 133 -7.47 -5.29 10.93
CA PRO A 133 -6.36 -6.25 11.09
C PRO A 133 -5.89 -6.80 9.73
N GLN A 134 -4.58 -6.88 9.55
CA GLN A 134 -3.95 -7.44 8.35
C GLN A 134 -3.01 -8.59 8.70
N VAL A 135 -2.98 -9.60 7.84
CA VAL A 135 -1.99 -10.67 7.90
C VAL A 135 -0.80 -10.29 7.02
N LEU A 136 0.35 -10.10 7.64
CA LEU A 136 1.60 -9.78 6.96
C LEU A 136 2.39 -11.06 6.62
N PRO A 137 3.21 -11.05 5.56
CA PRO A 137 4.05 -12.19 5.22
C PRO A 137 5.10 -12.46 6.31
N ALA A 138 5.52 -13.73 6.47
CA ALA A 138 6.47 -14.13 7.51
C ALA A 138 7.84 -13.43 7.41
N SER A 139 8.20 -12.91 6.26
CA SER A 139 9.42 -12.12 6.04
C SER A 139 9.49 -10.84 6.88
N VAL A 140 8.35 -10.34 7.34
CA VAL A 140 8.25 -9.18 8.25
C VAL A 140 8.93 -9.45 9.61
N ILE A 141 9.00 -10.71 10.06
CA ILE A 141 9.61 -11.08 11.35
C ILE A 141 11.11 -10.69 11.40
N GLY A 142 11.76 -10.61 10.26
CA GLY A 142 13.18 -10.22 10.15
C GLY A 142 13.42 -8.73 9.93
N THR A 143 12.40 -7.88 9.98
CA THR A 143 12.54 -6.43 9.80
C THR A 143 13.00 -5.73 11.09
N ASN A 144 13.49 -4.51 10.95
CA ASN A 144 13.90 -3.68 12.10
C ASN A 144 12.72 -3.07 12.86
N GLY A 145 11.53 -3.11 12.27
CA GLY A 145 10.30 -2.66 12.92
C GLY A 145 9.09 -2.71 12.00
N VAL A 146 7.93 -2.81 12.61
CA VAL A 146 6.63 -2.61 11.96
C VAL A 146 5.94 -1.48 12.71
N ILE A 147 5.61 -0.41 12.00
CA ILE A 147 4.80 0.69 12.50
C ILE A 147 3.39 0.49 11.98
N VAL A 148 2.42 0.44 12.85
CA VAL A 148 1.00 0.34 12.48
C VAL A 148 0.36 1.69 12.70
N ASP A 149 -0.18 2.26 11.64
CA ASP A 149 -1.04 3.45 11.69
C ASP A 149 -2.49 2.99 11.50
N GLU A 150 -3.20 2.90 12.60
CA GLU A 150 -4.65 2.68 12.59
C GLU A 150 -5.31 4.04 12.45
N THR A 151 -5.45 4.53 11.22
CA THR A 151 -6.32 5.67 10.98
C THR A 151 -7.74 5.21 11.28
N PRO A 152 -8.40 5.77 12.32
CA PRO A 152 -9.81 5.47 12.51
C PRO A 152 -10.52 5.87 11.22
N ALA A 153 -11.32 4.96 10.67
CA ALA A 153 -12.27 5.33 9.64
C ALA A 153 -13.16 6.41 10.28
N GLU A 154 -12.88 7.66 10.02
CA GLU A 154 -13.77 8.75 10.41
C GLU A 154 -15.06 8.55 9.60
N GLY A 155 -15.92 7.71 10.17
CA GLY A 155 -17.28 7.58 9.77
C GLY A 155 -18.08 8.69 10.44
N THR A 156 -18.48 9.62 9.69
CA THR A 156 -19.75 10.34 9.89
C THR A 156 -20.23 10.87 8.58
#